data_950e18d4a77aece819b59da9069dd652
#
_entry.id   950e18d4a77aece819b59da9069dd652
#
_cell.length_a   1.000
_cell.length_b   1.000
_cell.length_c   1.000
_cell.angle_alpha   90.00
_cell.angle_beta   90.00
_cell.angle_gamma   90.00
#
_symmetry.space_group_name_H-M   'P 1'
#
loop_
_entity.id
_entity.type
_entity.pdbx_description
1 polymer ?
#
loop_
_entity_poly.entity_id
_entity_poly.type
_entity_poly.pdbx_seq_one_letter_code
_entity_poly.pdbx_strand_id
1 'polypeptide(L)'
;MSHDSLPWVLLRGLTRETRHWGDFASQLRAVQPGAPIIALDLPGNGALHAQRSPASVPAMAAHCRAALQTLGVAPPYRVLAMSLGAMVAVAWAHAQPRELAAAVLINTSLRPFGAFHQRLRPSQYATLLRLALSDPGAAEWERSILALTSRRRFGTAERDALLGAWTAWRRQCPVSRANALRQLLAAARFRAPPPCPPVPLLVLASTRDALVDPQCSRRLAQAWALPIAEHPTAGHDLPLDDGAWVARQVERWVCTSKAP
;
A
#
# COMPACT_ATOMS: atom_id res chain seq x y z
N MET A 1 17.78 -11.68 -18.29
CA MET A 1 17.88 -11.04 -16.96
C MET A 1 17.67 -12.15 -15.94
N SER A 2 18.55 -12.29 -14.95
CA SER A 2 18.32 -13.27 -13.88
C SER A 2 17.03 -12.93 -13.13
N HIS A 3 16.29 -13.92 -12.66
CA HIS A 3 15.03 -13.71 -11.91
C HIS A 3 15.23 -12.81 -10.68
N ASP A 4 16.45 -12.71 -10.17
CA ASP A 4 16.82 -11.95 -8.97
C ASP A 4 16.91 -10.43 -9.20
N SER A 5 17.08 -9.98 -10.46
CA SER A 5 17.22 -8.56 -10.81
C SER A 5 15.93 -7.86 -11.23
N LEU A 6 14.77 -8.52 -11.11
CA LEU A 6 13.49 -7.89 -11.47
C LEU A 6 13.16 -6.71 -10.56
N PRO A 7 12.74 -5.58 -11.14
CA PRO A 7 12.43 -4.39 -10.34
C PRO A 7 11.24 -4.58 -9.42
N TRP A 8 11.35 -4.07 -8.20
CA TRP A 8 10.26 -3.92 -7.25
C TRP A 8 9.58 -2.57 -7.41
N VAL A 9 8.28 -2.58 -7.61
CA VAL A 9 7.44 -1.38 -7.65
C VAL A 9 6.69 -1.28 -6.32
N LEU A 10 6.85 -0.16 -5.62
CA LEU A 10 6.24 0.09 -4.32
C LEU A 10 5.04 1.04 -4.47
N LEU A 11 3.84 0.62 -4.03
CA LEU A 11 2.60 1.40 -4.10
C LEU A 11 2.02 1.63 -2.71
N ARG A 12 1.93 2.89 -2.28
CA ARG A 12 1.32 3.29 -0.99
C ARG A 12 -0.21 3.27 -1.04
N GLY A 13 -0.79 3.43 0.14
CA GLY A 13 -2.23 3.54 0.33
C GLY A 13 -2.80 4.94 0.06
N LEU A 14 -4.05 5.12 0.45
CA LEU A 14 -4.85 6.33 0.29
C LEU A 14 -4.15 7.54 0.92
N THR A 15 -4.02 8.63 0.15
CA THR A 15 -3.41 9.91 0.54
C THR A 15 -1.95 9.85 1.00
N ARG A 16 -1.28 8.73 0.79
CA ARG A 16 0.15 8.58 1.12
C ARG A 16 1.00 8.62 -0.15
N GLU A 17 2.23 9.06 0.01
CA GLU A 17 3.21 9.25 -1.06
C GLU A 17 4.48 8.43 -0.85
N THR A 18 5.38 8.44 -1.81
CA THR A 18 6.61 7.64 -1.83
C THR A 18 7.50 7.83 -0.61
N ARG A 19 7.63 9.04 -0.07
CA ARG A 19 8.44 9.33 1.12
C ARG A 19 7.96 8.60 2.38
N HIS A 20 6.68 8.21 2.44
CA HIS A 20 6.13 7.45 3.56
C HIS A 20 6.58 5.97 3.61
N TRP A 21 7.37 5.51 2.64
CA TRP A 21 8.07 4.23 2.79
C TRP A 21 9.22 4.30 3.80
N GLY A 22 9.73 5.52 4.10
CA GLY A 22 10.84 5.71 5.03
C GLY A 22 12.01 4.78 4.72
N ASP A 23 12.54 4.11 5.74
CA ASP A 23 13.68 3.18 5.61
C ASP A 23 13.32 1.84 4.97
N PHE A 24 12.02 1.56 4.75
CA PHE A 24 11.59 0.26 4.23
C PHE A 24 12.20 -0.07 2.85
N ALA A 25 12.33 0.92 1.98
CA ALA A 25 12.96 0.71 0.67
C ALA A 25 14.42 0.23 0.81
N SER A 26 15.15 0.71 1.81
CA SER A 26 16.52 0.26 2.11
C SER A 26 16.52 -1.14 2.72
N GLN A 27 15.59 -1.45 3.60
CA GLN A 27 15.43 -2.78 4.19
C GLN A 27 15.07 -3.82 3.12
N LEU A 28 14.19 -3.47 2.18
CA LEU A 28 13.86 -4.37 1.06
C LEU A 28 15.08 -4.58 0.14
N ARG A 29 15.86 -3.53 -0.13
CA ARG A 29 17.09 -3.63 -0.93
C ARG A 29 18.13 -4.54 -0.28
N ALA A 30 18.22 -4.55 1.04
CA ALA A 30 19.13 -5.42 1.77
C ALA A 30 18.84 -6.91 1.57
N VAL A 31 17.56 -7.29 1.46
CA VAL A 31 17.15 -8.70 1.24
C VAL A 31 16.89 -9.04 -0.22
N GLN A 32 16.94 -8.06 -1.12
CA GLN A 32 16.78 -8.22 -2.57
C GLN A 32 17.94 -7.51 -3.30
N PRO A 33 19.20 -7.94 -3.07
CA PRO A 33 20.37 -7.29 -3.65
C PRO A 33 20.31 -7.34 -5.18
N GLY A 34 20.65 -6.22 -5.83
CA GLY A 34 20.65 -6.12 -7.29
C GLY A 34 19.27 -5.83 -7.92
N ALA A 35 18.17 -5.93 -7.18
CA ALA A 35 16.85 -5.55 -7.69
C ALA A 35 16.61 -4.03 -7.56
N PRO A 36 16.28 -3.31 -8.64
CA PRO A 36 15.86 -1.91 -8.55
C PRO A 36 14.58 -1.77 -7.70
N ILE A 37 14.56 -0.79 -6.80
CA ILE A 37 13.38 -0.46 -5.98
C ILE A 37 12.84 0.89 -6.44
N ILE A 38 11.62 0.88 -6.96
CA ILE A 38 10.96 2.03 -7.56
C ILE A 38 9.67 2.30 -6.81
N ALA A 39 9.62 3.40 -6.08
CA ALA A 39 8.38 3.84 -5.44
C ALA A 39 7.63 4.80 -6.37
N LEU A 40 6.33 4.58 -6.56
CA LEU A 40 5.48 5.42 -7.41
C LEU A 40 4.43 6.14 -6.58
N ASP A 41 4.23 7.42 -6.87
CA ASP A 41 3.09 8.17 -6.40
C ASP A 41 1.86 7.89 -7.27
N LEU A 42 0.71 7.72 -6.62
CA LEU A 42 -0.57 7.75 -7.34
C LEU A 42 -0.97 9.21 -7.63
N PRO A 43 -1.68 9.49 -8.74
CA PRO A 43 -2.15 10.83 -9.04
C PRO A 43 -2.93 11.45 -7.87
N GLY A 44 -2.59 12.68 -7.52
CA GLY A 44 -3.13 13.38 -6.35
C GLY A 44 -2.30 13.24 -5.08
N ASN A 45 -1.20 12.48 -5.10
CA ASN A 45 -0.29 12.29 -3.97
C ASN A 45 1.14 12.72 -4.34
N GLY A 46 1.94 13.09 -3.35
CA GLY A 46 3.37 13.37 -3.47
C GLY A 46 3.72 14.30 -4.62
N ALA A 47 4.68 13.94 -5.45
CA ALA A 47 5.07 14.74 -6.62
C ALA A 47 3.92 14.96 -7.62
N LEU A 48 2.88 14.11 -7.56
CA LEU A 48 1.70 14.20 -8.40
C LEU A 48 0.50 14.86 -7.70
N HIS A 49 0.69 15.55 -6.57
CA HIS A 49 -0.38 16.11 -5.75
C HIS A 49 -1.29 17.09 -6.50
N ALA A 50 -0.78 17.83 -7.48
CA ALA A 50 -1.53 18.75 -8.34
C ALA A 50 -2.40 18.02 -9.39
N GLN A 51 -2.12 16.76 -9.68
CA GLN A 51 -2.89 15.97 -10.63
C GLN A 51 -4.20 15.51 -10.01
N ARG A 52 -5.21 15.38 -10.86
CA ARG A 52 -6.52 14.84 -10.46
C ARG A 52 -6.43 13.33 -10.29
N SER A 53 -6.73 12.81 -9.07
CA SER A 53 -6.83 11.37 -8.83
C SER A 53 -7.93 10.74 -9.69
N PRO A 54 -7.68 9.61 -10.35
CA PRO A 54 -8.74 8.81 -10.94
C PRO A 54 -9.71 8.31 -9.83
N ALA A 55 -11.01 8.30 -10.10
CA ALA A 55 -12.00 7.68 -9.22
C ALA A 55 -12.21 6.18 -9.55
N SER A 56 -11.18 5.54 -10.10
CA SER A 56 -11.18 4.17 -10.58
C SER A 56 -9.83 3.53 -10.31
N VAL A 57 -9.81 2.38 -9.64
CA VAL A 57 -8.59 1.61 -9.36
C VAL A 57 -7.91 1.10 -10.62
N PRO A 58 -8.62 0.59 -11.64
CA PRO A 58 -8.00 0.23 -12.92
C PRO A 58 -7.30 1.42 -13.62
N ALA A 59 -7.86 2.63 -13.52
CA ALA A 59 -7.21 3.82 -14.08
C ALA A 59 -5.94 4.21 -13.32
N MET A 60 -5.89 3.97 -12.00
CA MET A 60 -4.65 4.13 -11.22
C MET A 60 -3.59 3.10 -11.64
N ALA A 61 -3.98 1.85 -11.92
CA ALA A 61 -3.06 0.84 -12.43
C ALA A 61 -2.51 1.22 -13.81
N ALA A 62 -3.35 1.72 -14.71
CA ALA A 62 -2.92 2.22 -16.01
C ALA A 62 -1.92 3.37 -15.89
N HIS A 63 -2.13 4.29 -14.91
CA HIS A 63 -1.17 5.35 -14.62
C HIS A 63 0.19 4.81 -14.16
N CYS A 64 0.22 3.84 -13.23
CA CYS A 64 1.47 3.24 -12.77
C CYS A 64 2.25 2.60 -13.93
N ARG A 65 1.56 1.93 -14.85
CA ARG A 65 2.14 1.32 -16.05
C ARG A 65 2.77 2.39 -16.96
N ALA A 66 2.02 3.46 -17.24
CA ALA A 66 2.52 4.57 -18.05
C ALA A 66 3.74 5.27 -17.40
N ALA A 67 3.73 5.44 -16.08
CA ALA A 67 4.85 6.01 -15.35
C ALA A 67 6.13 5.16 -15.50
N LEU A 68 6.03 3.82 -15.39
CA LEU A 68 7.18 2.93 -15.58
C LEU A 68 7.68 2.94 -17.02
N GLN A 69 6.80 3.01 -18.00
CA GLN A 69 7.17 3.17 -19.40
C GLN A 69 7.95 4.48 -19.63
N THR A 70 7.48 5.58 -19.04
CA THR A 70 8.16 6.88 -19.11
C THR A 70 9.55 6.85 -18.43
N LEU A 71 9.69 6.07 -17.34
CA LEU A 71 10.96 5.85 -16.66
C LEU A 71 11.89 4.88 -17.41
N GLY A 72 11.45 4.30 -18.54
CA GLY A 72 12.24 3.33 -19.31
C GLY A 72 12.42 1.99 -18.59
N VAL A 73 11.57 1.66 -17.61
CA VAL A 73 11.65 0.40 -16.85
C VAL A 73 10.78 -0.65 -17.53
N ALA A 74 11.41 -1.71 -18.05
CA ALA A 74 10.73 -2.79 -18.74
C ALA A 74 10.13 -3.83 -17.78
N PRO A 75 8.93 -4.41 -18.08
CA PRO A 75 8.40 -5.55 -17.34
C PRO A 75 9.23 -6.83 -17.59
N PRO A 76 9.05 -7.91 -16.79
CA PRO A 76 8.07 -8.00 -15.71
C PRO A 76 8.54 -7.37 -14.39
N TYR A 77 7.57 -6.90 -13.58
CA TYR A 77 7.81 -6.27 -12.29
C TYR A 77 7.42 -7.19 -11.12
N ARG A 78 8.04 -6.99 -9.97
CA ARG A 78 7.48 -7.39 -8.68
C ARG A 78 6.82 -6.18 -8.03
N VAL A 79 5.60 -6.34 -7.52
CA VAL A 79 4.87 -5.22 -6.90
C VAL A 79 4.72 -5.50 -5.41
N LEU A 80 5.10 -4.54 -4.56
CA LEU A 80 4.77 -4.56 -3.14
C LEU A 80 3.85 -3.39 -2.85
N ALA A 81 2.64 -3.68 -2.44
CA ALA A 81 1.57 -2.71 -2.43
C ALA A 81 0.73 -2.78 -1.17
N MET A 82 0.36 -1.62 -0.62
CA MET A 82 -0.34 -1.50 0.64
C MET A 82 -1.72 -0.86 0.46
N SER A 83 -2.75 -1.41 1.12
CA SER A 83 -4.10 -0.83 1.21
C SER A 83 -4.70 -0.54 -0.18
N LEU A 84 -4.97 0.74 -0.54
CA LEU A 84 -5.40 1.14 -1.89
C LEU A 84 -4.38 0.72 -2.96
N GLY A 85 -3.08 0.84 -2.69
CA GLY A 85 -2.03 0.36 -3.60
C GLY A 85 -2.17 -1.13 -3.91
N ALA A 86 -2.55 -1.96 -2.94
CA ALA A 86 -2.78 -3.38 -3.16
C ALA A 86 -4.01 -3.64 -4.05
N MET A 87 -5.06 -2.80 -3.97
CA MET A 87 -6.16 -2.84 -4.94
C MET A 87 -5.67 -2.52 -6.36
N VAL A 88 -4.76 -1.55 -6.49
CA VAL A 88 -4.12 -1.19 -7.77
C VAL A 88 -3.31 -2.37 -8.31
N ALA A 89 -2.51 -3.03 -7.47
CA ALA A 89 -1.73 -4.21 -7.85
C ALA A 89 -2.63 -5.37 -8.34
N VAL A 90 -3.76 -5.62 -7.66
CA VAL A 90 -4.74 -6.63 -8.08
C VAL A 90 -5.38 -6.27 -9.42
N ALA A 91 -5.78 -5.02 -9.62
CA ALA A 91 -6.33 -4.57 -10.89
C ALA A 91 -5.31 -4.69 -12.03
N TRP A 92 -4.04 -4.38 -11.75
CA TRP A 92 -2.95 -4.55 -12.71
C TRP A 92 -2.71 -6.02 -13.07
N ALA A 93 -2.62 -6.89 -12.05
CA ALA A 93 -2.43 -8.33 -12.24
C ALA A 93 -3.52 -8.99 -13.08
N HIS A 94 -4.76 -8.50 -12.98
CA HIS A 94 -5.85 -8.96 -13.83
C HIS A 94 -5.78 -8.41 -15.26
N ALA A 95 -5.48 -7.12 -15.40
CA ALA A 95 -5.50 -6.47 -16.70
C ALA A 95 -4.28 -6.85 -17.57
N GLN A 96 -3.13 -7.02 -16.95
CA GLN A 96 -1.86 -7.26 -17.64
C GLN A 96 -0.98 -8.24 -16.84
N PRO A 97 -1.38 -9.50 -16.70
CA PRO A 97 -0.68 -10.47 -15.87
C PRO A 97 0.77 -10.72 -16.31
N ARG A 98 1.06 -10.60 -17.61
CA ARG A 98 2.42 -10.79 -18.14
C ARG A 98 3.40 -9.69 -17.73
N GLU A 99 2.91 -8.54 -17.26
CA GLU A 99 3.76 -7.47 -16.75
C GLU A 99 4.19 -7.68 -15.29
N LEU A 100 3.57 -8.61 -14.56
CA LEU A 100 3.85 -8.86 -13.16
C LEU A 100 4.44 -10.26 -12.95
N ALA A 101 5.66 -10.31 -12.44
CA ALA A 101 6.27 -11.56 -11.98
C ALA A 101 5.70 -12.04 -10.66
N ALA A 102 5.32 -11.11 -9.77
CA ALA A 102 4.76 -11.41 -8.45
C ALA A 102 4.15 -10.15 -7.82
N ALA A 103 3.23 -10.32 -6.83
CA ALA A 103 2.78 -9.18 -6.03
C ALA A 103 2.60 -9.55 -4.54
N VAL A 104 2.96 -8.60 -3.67
CA VAL A 104 2.77 -8.65 -2.21
C VAL A 104 1.68 -7.64 -1.83
N LEU A 105 0.62 -8.12 -1.20
CA LEU A 105 -0.57 -7.34 -0.84
C LEU A 105 -0.60 -7.15 0.67
N ILE A 106 -0.41 -5.91 1.14
CA ILE A 106 -0.33 -5.58 2.57
C ILE A 106 -1.61 -4.89 3.02
N ASN A 107 -2.25 -5.41 4.07
CA ASN A 107 -3.39 -4.81 4.77
C ASN A 107 -4.47 -4.28 3.83
N THR A 108 -4.85 -5.08 2.83
CA THR A 108 -5.85 -4.69 1.82
C THR A 108 -7.25 -5.19 2.16
N SER A 109 -8.24 -4.56 1.52
CA SER A 109 -9.64 -4.93 1.66
C SER A 109 -10.36 -4.88 0.33
N LEU A 110 -10.59 -6.04 -0.27
CA LEU A 110 -11.22 -6.15 -1.58
C LEU A 110 -12.68 -6.59 -1.47
N ARG A 111 -13.57 -5.99 -2.28
CA ARG A 111 -14.85 -6.64 -2.56
C ARG A 111 -14.58 -7.79 -3.54
N PRO A 112 -15.25 -8.95 -3.38
CA PRO A 112 -16.33 -9.26 -2.45
C PRO A 112 -15.87 -9.79 -1.07
N PHE A 113 -14.57 -9.88 -0.77
CA PHE A 113 -14.00 -10.62 0.37
C PHE A 113 -14.18 -9.92 1.73
N GLY A 114 -14.58 -8.67 1.76
CA GLY A 114 -14.87 -7.93 2.98
C GLY A 114 -16.15 -7.11 2.88
N ALA A 115 -16.96 -7.12 3.94
CA ALA A 115 -18.10 -6.23 4.07
C ALA A 115 -17.63 -4.76 4.24
N PHE A 116 -18.48 -3.78 3.93
CA PHE A 116 -18.06 -2.37 3.95
C PHE A 116 -17.51 -1.92 5.30
N HIS A 117 -18.13 -2.37 6.40
CA HIS A 117 -17.72 -2.04 7.78
C HIS A 117 -16.42 -2.74 8.21
N GLN A 118 -15.99 -3.79 7.51
CA GLN A 118 -14.70 -4.44 7.71
C GLN A 118 -13.61 -3.77 6.87
N ARG A 119 -13.97 -3.27 5.69
CA ARG A 119 -13.04 -2.61 4.76
C ARG A 119 -12.60 -1.23 5.25
N LEU A 120 -13.42 -0.60 6.07
CA LEU A 120 -13.10 0.57 6.87
C LEU A 120 -13.88 0.43 8.18
N ARG A 121 -13.17 0.29 9.30
CA ARG A 121 -13.80 0.03 10.60
C ARG A 121 -14.63 1.23 11.05
N PRO A 122 -15.90 1.04 11.47
CA PRO A 122 -16.79 2.11 11.93
C PRO A 122 -16.23 2.94 13.08
N SER A 123 -15.40 2.33 13.96
CA SER A 123 -14.71 3.03 15.04
C SER A 123 -13.83 4.20 14.58
N GLN A 124 -13.46 4.24 13.29
CA GLN A 124 -12.62 5.30 12.72
C GLN A 124 -13.43 6.38 11.98
N TYR A 125 -14.72 6.18 11.78
CA TYR A 125 -15.55 7.11 10.98
C TYR A 125 -15.58 8.53 11.58
N ALA A 126 -15.75 8.65 12.89
CA ALA A 126 -15.78 9.95 13.55
C ALA A 126 -14.47 10.73 13.37
N THR A 127 -13.32 10.05 13.51
CA THR A 127 -12.01 10.66 13.32
C THR A 127 -11.79 11.08 11.87
N LEU A 128 -12.11 10.19 10.92
CA LEU A 128 -11.95 10.48 9.49
C LEU A 128 -12.91 11.59 9.03
N LEU A 129 -14.14 11.61 9.53
CA LEU A 129 -15.10 12.65 9.22
C LEU A 129 -14.64 14.00 9.78
N ARG A 130 -14.17 14.04 11.05
CA ARG A 130 -13.57 15.24 11.63
C ARG A 130 -12.44 15.77 10.76
N LEU A 131 -11.50 14.92 10.36
CA LEU A 131 -10.38 15.29 9.49
C LEU A 131 -10.85 15.80 8.11
N ALA A 132 -11.90 15.23 7.55
CA ALA A 132 -12.43 15.63 6.26
C ALA A 132 -13.20 16.98 6.31
N LEU A 133 -13.92 17.27 7.41
CA LEU A 133 -14.76 18.45 7.55
C LEU A 133 -14.04 19.64 8.18
N SER A 134 -13.23 19.41 9.23
CA SER A 134 -12.36 20.44 9.81
C SER A 134 -11.12 20.58 8.95
N ASP A 135 -10.47 21.73 9.00
CA ASP A 135 -9.12 21.90 8.43
C ASP A 135 -8.10 21.96 9.59
N PRO A 136 -7.74 20.80 10.17
CA PRO A 136 -6.96 20.77 11.41
C PRO A 136 -5.50 21.18 11.23
N GLY A 137 -5.11 21.55 10.02
CA GLY A 137 -3.71 21.80 9.66
C GLY A 137 -2.89 20.51 9.50
N ALA A 138 -1.73 20.64 8.86
CA ALA A 138 -0.92 19.49 8.47
C ALA A 138 -0.42 18.65 9.66
N ALA A 139 -0.01 19.29 10.76
CA ALA A 139 0.54 18.59 11.92
C ALA A 139 -0.52 17.73 12.64
N GLU A 140 -1.71 18.25 12.85
CA GLU A 140 -2.79 17.52 13.51
C GLU A 140 -3.33 16.40 12.61
N TRP A 141 -3.37 16.64 11.30
CA TRP A 141 -3.70 15.61 10.32
C TRP A 141 -2.74 14.42 10.44
N GLU A 142 -1.43 14.66 10.33
CA GLU A 142 -0.44 13.59 10.35
C GLU A 142 -0.36 12.88 11.70
N ARG A 143 -0.55 13.60 12.81
CA ARG A 143 -0.68 12.99 14.15
C ARG A 143 -1.87 12.04 14.22
N SER A 144 -3.01 12.45 13.67
CA SER A 144 -4.22 11.63 13.64
C SER A 144 -4.02 10.39 12.75
N ILE A 145 -3.40 10.54 11.58
CA ILE A 145 -3.13 9.41 10.69
C ILE A 145 -2.14 8.42 11.34
N LEU A 146 -1.08 8.89 11.97
CA LEU A 146 -0.14 8.03 12.70
C LEU A 146 -0.86 7.22 13.77
N ALA A 147 -1.72 7.86 14.58
CA ALA A 147 -2.49 7.19 15.61
C ALA A 147 -3.48 6.14 15.05
N LEU A 148 -4.05 6.38 13.87
CA LEU A 148 -4.95 5.46 13.19
C LEU A 148 -4.23 4.24 12.60
N THR A 149 -3.02 4.46 12.06
CA THR A 149 -2.38 3.47 11.19
C THR A 149 -1.21 2.72 11.84
N SER A 150 -0.59 3.27 12.89
CA SER A 150 0.56 2.64 13.55
C SER A 150 0.20 2.12 14.95
N ARG A 151 0.87 1.04 15.33
CA ARG A 151 0.88 0.46 16.70
C ARG A 151 2.29 0.38 17.27
N ARG A 152 3.27 0.88 16.54
CA ARG A 152 4.65 0.96 16.99
C ARG A 152 4.76 1.94 18.15
N ARG A 153 5.54 1.56 19.15
CA ARG A 153 5.93 2.45 20.24
C ARG A 153 7.18 3.20 19.82
N PHE A 154 7.02 4.48 19.57
CA PHE A 154 8.13 5.38 19.25
C PHE A 154 8.67 6.02 20.52
N GLY A 155 9.98 6.23 20.60
CA GLY A 155 10.54 7.19 21.55
C GLY A 155 10.07 8.61 21.21
N THR A 156 10.08 9.53 22.20
CA THR A 156 9.57 10.90 21.98
C THR A 156 10.27 11.60 20.82
N ALA A 157 11.61 11.61 20.82
CA ALA A 157 12.39 12.26 19.76
C ALA A 157 12.16 11.63 18.37
N GLU A 158 12.07 10.30 18.30
CA GLU A 158 11.78 9.58 17.06
C GLU A 158 10.40 9.95 16.51
N ARG A 159 9.39 9.96 17.38
CA ARG A 159 8.02 10.34 17.01
C ARG A 159 7.93 11.78 16.52
N ASP A 160 8.59 12.70 17.20
CA ASP A 160 8.58 14.12 16.84
C ASP A 160 9.30 14.34 15.51
N ALA A 161 10.42 13.69 15.27
CA ALA A 161 11.13 13.71 13.99
C ALA A 161 10.25 13.15 12.85
N LEU A 162 9.57 12.01 13.05
CA LEU A 162 8.67 11.41 12.08
C LEU A 162 7.49 12.34 11.75
N LEU A 163 6.82 12.87 12.77
CA LEU A 163 5.68 13.78 12.59
C LEU A 163 6.12 15.10 11.97
N GLY A 164 7.31 15.60 12.31
CA GLY A 164 7.91 16.77 11.67
C GLY A 164 8.12 16.58 10.17
N ALA A 165 8.71 15.45 9.79
CA ALA A 165 8.92 15.09 8.39
C ALA A 165 7.58 14.95 7.63
N TRP A 166 6.61 14.20 8.17
CA TRP A 166 5.29 14.01 7.55
C TRP A 166 4.54 15.33 7.39
N THR A 167 4.62 16.21 8.40
CA THR A 167 4.01 17.54 8.37
C THR A 167 4.62 18.40 7.26
N ALA A 168 5.95 18.37 7.12
CA ALA A 168 6.65 19.07 6.06
C ALA A 168 6.26 18.56 4.68
N TRP A 169 6.22 17.24 4.48
CA TRP A 169 5.81 16.63 3.21
C TRP A 169 4.39 16.99 2.82
N ARG A 170 3.46 16.95 3.80
CA ARG A 170 2.07 17.35 3.55
C ARG A 170 1.93 18.83 3.17
N ARG A 171 2.77 19.71 3.73
CA ARG A 171 2.79 21.14 3.36
C ARG A 171 3.36 21.34 1.95
N GLN A 172 4.38 20.57 1.58
CA GLN A 172 4.99 20.65 0.25
C GLN A 172 4.08 20.08 -0.84
N CYS A 173 3.44 18.96 -0.55
CA CYS A 173 2.62 18.19 -1.50
C CYS A 173 1.23 17.89 -0.89
N PRO A 174 0.36 18.90 -0.73
CA PRO A 174 -0.92 18.75 -0.07
C PRO A 174 -1.88 17.91 -0.93
N VAL A 175 -2.40 16.84 -0.37
CA VAL A 175 -3.49 16.08 -1.00
C VAL A 175 -4.78 16.86 -0.83
N SER A 176 -5.39 17.29 -1.94
CA SER A 176 -6.67 18.00 -1.90
C SER A 176 -7.81 17.11 -1.39
N ARG A 177 -8.81 17.72 -0.74
CA ARG A 177 -10.02 16.99 -0.30
C ARG A 177 -10.72 16.27 -1.46
N ALA A 178 -10.73 16.89 -2.64
CA ALA A 178 -11.30 16.29 -3.84
C ALA A 178 -10.53 15.02 -4.25
N ASN A 179 -9.19 15.02 -4.20
CA ASN A 179 -8.37 13.86 -4.50
C ASN A 179 -8.53 12.76 -3.44
N ALA A 180 -8.55 13.10 -2.15
CA ALA A 180 -8.81 12.15 -1.08
C ALA A 180 -10.17 11.46 -1.24
N LEU A 181 -11.22 12.22 -1.56
CA LEU A 181 -12.56 11.68 -1.82
C LEU A 181 -12.57 10.78 -3.07
N ARG A 182 -11.90 11.17 -4.16
CA ARG A 182 -11.80 10.35 -5.37
C ARG A 182 -11.10 9.02 -5.11
N GLN A 183 -10.00 9.03 -4.36
CA GLN A 183 -9.29 7.82 -3.96
C GLN A 183 -10.17 6.92 -3.08
N LEU A 184 -10.89 7.50 -2.11
CA LEU A 184 -11.82 6.76 -1.27
C LEU A 184 -12.96 6.14 -2.09
N LEU A 185 -13.54 6.89 -3.03
CA LEU A 185 -14.58 6.38 -3.94
C LEU A 185 -14.04 5.26 -4.85
N ALA A 186 -12.82 5.41 -5.38
CA ALA A 186 -12.18 4.36 -6.16
C ALA A 186 -12.04 3.08 -5.33
N ALA A 187 -11.52 3.19 -4.10
CA ALA A 187 -11.38 2.07 -3.19
C ALA A 187 -12.75 1.44 -2.83
N ALA A 188 -13.75 2.27 -2.49
CA ALA A 188 -15.08 1.79 -2.11
C ALA A 188 -15.79 1.03 -3.23
N ARG A 189 -15.65 1.50 -4.48
CA ARG A 189 -16.29 0.91 -5.66
C ARG A 189 -15.54 -0.27 -6.23
N PHE A 190 -14.23 -0.38 -5.99
CA PHE A 190 -13.42 -1.45 -6.57
C PHE A 190 -13.90 -2.82 -6.09
N ARG A 191 -14.15 -3.68 -7.06
CA ARG A 191 -14.47 -5.09 -6.86
C ARG A 191 -13.43 -5.91 -7.62
N ALA A 192 -12.73 -6.77 -6.91
CA ALA A 192 -11.81 -7.70 -7.55
C ALA A 192 -12.60 -8.63 -8.48
N PRO A 193 -12.09 -8.93 -9.67
CA PRO A 193 -12.64 -10.00 -10.51
C PRO A 193 -12.70 -11.32 -9.75
N PRO A 194 -13.69 -12.20 -10.05
CA PRO A 194 -13.87 -13.45 -9.30
C PRO A 194 -12.67 -14.39 -9.31
N PRO A 195 -12.00 -14.65 -10.46
CA PRO A 195 -10.85 -15.56 -10.48
C PRO A 195 -9.63 -14.85 -9.86
N CYS A 196 -8.78 -15.65 -9.19
CA CYS A 196 -7.45 -15.17 -8.81
C CYS A 196 -6.67 -14.80 -10.07
N PRO A 197 -5.97 -13.67 -10.12
CA PRO A 197 -5.12 -13.36 -11.26
C PRO A 197 -4.01 -14.40 -11.40
N PRO A 198 -3.59 -14.74 -12.63
CA PRO A 198 -2.54 -15.74 -12.87
C PRO A 198 -1.14 -15.18 -12.59
N VAL A 199 -0.96 -14.63 -11.41
CA VAL A 199 0.29 -14.01 -10.91
C VAL A 199 0.51 -14.53 -9.50
N PRO A 200 1.71 -14.95 -9.12
CA PRO A 200 2.03 -15.29 -7.75
C PRO A 200 1.72 -14.14 -6.79
N LEU A 201 0.93 -14.42 -5.75
CA LEU A 201 0.52 -13.42 -4.75
C LEU A 201 0.89 -13.87 -3.34
N LEU A 202 1.38 -12.94 -2.52
CA LEU A 202 1.56 -13.10 -1.08
C LEU A 202 0.67 -12.08 -0.36
N VAL A 203 -0.04 -12.51 0.67
CA VAL A 203 -0.82 -11.61 1.53
C VAL A 203 -0.08 -11.40 2.85
N LEU A 204 0.11 -10.14 3.24
CA LEU A 204 0.62 -9.76 4.56
C LEU A 204 -0.46 -9.00 5.31
N ALA A 205 -0.74 -9.38 6.54
CA ALA A 205 -1.78 -8.77 7.35
C ALA A 205 -1.29 -8.43 8.75
N SER A 206 -1.85 -7.40 9.34
CA SER A 206 -1.59 -6.97 10.72
C SER A 206 -2.79 -7.29 11.60
N THR A 207 -2.60 -8.09 12.66
CA THR A 207 -3.72 -8.48 13.54
C THR A 207 -4.29 -7.32 14.35
N ARG A 208 -3.50 -6.26 14.58
CA ARG A 208 -3.93 -5.04 15.29
C ARG A 208 -4.22 -3.86 14.37
N ASP A 209 -4.51 -4.13 13.10
CA ASP A 209 -4.99 -3.09 12.19
C ASP A 209 -6.32 -2.51 12.69
N ALA A 210 -6.29 -1.21 13.04
CA ALA A 210 -7.47 -0.51 13.53
C ALA A 210 -8.27 0.16 12.41
N LEU A 211 -7.72 0.25 11.21
CA LEU A 211 -8.34 0.90 10.06
C LEU A 211 -9.13 -0.11 9.21
N VAL A 212 -8.51 -1.24 8.89
CA VAL A 212 -9.07 -2.34 8.12
C VAL A 212 -9.13 -3.60 8.99
N ASP A 213 -10.23 -4.34 8.93
CA ASP A 213 -10.34 -5.61 9.64
C ASP A 213 -9.42 -6.66 8.98
N PRO A 214 -8.51 -7.34 9.73
CA PRO A 214 -7.67 -8.40 9.21
C PRO A 214 -8.44 -9.55 8.54
N GLN A 215 -9.71 -9.73 8.88
CA GLN A 215 -10.58 -10.68 8.21
C GLN A 215 -10.71 -10.44 6.70
N CYS A 216 -10.53 -9.20 6.24
CA CYS A 216 -10.52 -8.91 4.80
C CYS A 216 -9.35 -9.63 4.10
N SER A 217 -8.15 -9.57 4.69
CA SER A 217 -6.96 -10.25 4.16
C SER A 217 -7.06 -11.78 4.28
N ARG A 218 -7.58 -12.30 5.41
CA ARG A 218 -7.80 -13.73 5.61
C ARG A 218 -8.77 -14.34 4.60
N ARG A 219 -9.91 -13.68 4.38
CA ARG A 219 -10.92 -14.12 3.40
C ARG A 219 -10.41 -14.03 1.97
N LEU A 220 -9.63 -13.01 1.64
CA LEU A 220 -8.98 -12.91 0.35
C LEU A 220 -8.03 -14.09 0.14
N ALA A 221 -7.14 -14.35 1.12
CA ALA A 221 -6.18 -15.45 1.05
C ALA A 221 -6.89 -16.80 0.95
N GLN A 222 -7.95 -17.03 1.75
CA GLN A 222 -8.75 -18.25 1.68
C GLN A 222 -9.43 -18.43 0.32
N ALA A 223 -10.09 -17.37 -0.19
CA ALA A 223 -10.85 -17.45 -1.44
C ALA A 223 -9.99 -17.72 -2.67
N TRP A 224 -8.74 -17.25 -2.66
CA TRP A 224 -7.79 -17.40 -3.76
C TRP A 224 -6.70 -18.44 -3.47
N ALA A 225 -6.80 -19.17 -2.35
CA ALA A 225 -5.80 -20.15 -1.89
C ALA A 225 -4.36 -19.57 -1.86
N LEU A 226 -4.22 -18.34 -1.33
CA LEU A 226 -2.95 -17.63 -1.28
C LEU A 226 -2.19 -17.87 0.03
N PRO A 227 -0.85 -17.86 0.01
CA PRO A 227 -0.07 -17.78 1.22
C PRO A 227 -0.36 -16.44 1.94
N ILE A 228 -0.52 -16.54 3.26
CA ILE A 228 -0.71 -15.39 4.14
C ILE A 228 0.25 -15.45 5.32
N ALA A 229 0.85 -14.31 5.67
CA ALA A 229 1.58 -14.16 6.92
C ALA A 229 0.98 -13.00 7.72
N GLU A 230 0.80 -13.22 9.03
CA GLU A 230 0.17 -12.25 9.91
C GLU A 230 1.15 -11.74 10.97
N HIS A 231 1.27 -10.41 11.05
CA HIS A 231 2.06 -9.77 12.10
C HIS A 231 1.20 -9.61 13.36
N PRO A 232 1.67 -10.06 14.55
CA PRO A 232 0.83 -10.16 15.73
C PRO A 232 0.52 -8.83 16.42
N THR A 233 1.31 -7.78 16.20
CA THR A 233 1.22 -6.52 16.97
C THR A 233 1.17 -5.26 16.13
N ALA A 234 1.53 -5.31 14.84
CA ALA A 234 1.54 -4.15 13.96
C ALA A 234 0.14 -3.62 13.63
N GLY A 235 0.06 -2.33 13.32
CA GLY A 235 -1.13 -1.66 12.82
C GLY A 235 -1.26 -1.70 11.30
N HIS A 236 -2.04 -0.77 10.76
CA HIS A 236 -2.30 -0.69 9.32
C HIS A 236 -1.04 -0.39 8.49
N ASP A 237 -0.16 0.49 8.98
CA ASP A 237 1.11 0.80 8.29
C ASP A 237 2.20 -0.20 8.71
N LEU A 238 2.05 -1.45 8.26
CA LEU A 238 2.94 -2.54 8.61
C LEU A 238 4.42 -2.27 8.25
N PRO A 239 4.76 -1.67 7.10
CA PRO A 239 6.15 -1.33 6.78
C PRO A 239 6.75 -0.27 7.72
N LEU A 240 5.95 0.62 8.28
CA LEU A 240 6.38 1.59 9.31
C LEU A 240 6.57 0.91 10.66
N ASP A 241 5.65 0.01 11.02
CA ASP A 241 5.65 -0.66 12.32
C ASP A 241 6.77 -1.71 12.44
N ASP A 242 6.95 -2.54 11.40
CA ASP A 242 8.03 -3.54 11.31
C ASP A 242 8.40 -3.85 9.86
N GLY A 243 9.10 -2.92 9.22
CA GLY A 243 9.57 -3.08 7.84
C GLY A 243 10.53 -4.25 7.67
N ALA A 244 11.36 -4.53 8.69
CA ALA A 244 12.28 -5.65 8.67
C ALA A 244 11.54 -6.99 8.63
N TRP A 245 10.42 -7.12 9.34
CA TRP A 245 9.57 -8.30 9.26
C TRP A 245 8.98 -8.46 7.85
N VAL A 246 8.46 -7.36 7.26
CA VAL A 246 7.94 -7.39 5.88
C VAL A 246 9.01 -7.84 4.90
N ALA A 247 10.22 -7.28 4.98
CA ALA A 247 11.34 -7.64 4.12
C ALA A 247 11.68 -9.14 4.25
N ARG A 248 11.75 -9.68 5.47
CA ARG A 248 11.98 -11.11 5.70
C ARG A 248 10.87 -12.00 5.14
N GLN A 249 9.59 -11.59 5.21
CA GLN A 249 8.50 -12.38 4.61
C GLN A 249 8.60 -12.41 3.08
N VAL A 250 8.95 -11.28 2.48
CA VAL A 250 9.19 -11.17 1.04
C VAL A 250 10.35 -12.07 0.60
N GLU A 251 11.48 -12.02 1.31
CA GLU A 251 12.65 -12.85 1.04
C GLU A 251 12.30 -14.34 1.06
N ARG A 252 11.70 -14.81 2.16
CA ARG A 252 11.28 -16.20 2.32
C ARG A 252 10.38 -16.66 1.19
N TRP A 253 9.38 -15.85 0.86
CA TRP A 253 8.42 -16.18 -0.18
C TRP A 253 9.04 -16.21 -1.58
N VAL A 254 9.91 -15.27 -1.90
CA VAL A 254 10.63 -15.27 -3.19
C VAL A 254 11.54 -16.49 -3.31
N CYS A 255 12.22 -16.90 -2.23
CA CYS A 255 13.05 -18.09 -2.21
C CYS A 255 12.24 -19.37 -2.42
N THR A 256 11.06 -19.51 -1.77
CA THR A 256 10.20 -20.69 -1.92
C THR A 256 9.50 -20.76 -3.28
N SER A 257 9.20 -19.62 -3.89
CA SER A 257 8.59 -19.57 -5.23
C SER A 257 9.57 -19.90 -6.36
N LYS A 258 10.86 -20.06 -6.06
CA LYS A 258 11.92 -20.48 -7.00
C LYS A 258 12.21 -21.98 -6.97
N ALA A 259 11.66 -22.72 -5.99
CA ALA A 259 11.81 -24.18 -5.96
C ALA A 259 11.03 -24.79 -7.13
N PRO A 260 11.65 -25.70 -7.91
CA PRO A 260 11.06 -26.32 -9.11
C PRO A 260 9.82 -27.13 -8.79
#